data_36708190b0b7f0c40efddfb179f382af
#
_entry.id   36708190b0b7f0c40efddfb179f382af
#
_cell.length_a   1.000
_cell.length_b   1.000
_cell.length_c   1.000
_cell.angle_alpha   90.00
_cell.angle_beta   90.00
_cell.angle_gamma   90.00
#
_symmetry.space_group_name_H-M   'P 1'
#
loop_
_entity.id
_entity.type
_entity.pdbx_description
1 polymer ?
#
loop_
_entity_poly.entity_id
_entity_poly.type
_entity_poly.pdbx_seq_one_letter_code
_entity_poly.pdbx_strand_id
1 'polypeptide(L)'
;METEESAADTAWHEIHNAYRTRRTRTGMLGGIEQMDNGKTIAIVEYKGFRVVIPLKEMVMHFPNQTSGDEYREQIVRHHKLLSNMLGAEIDFVVKGIDSKTRSIVASRKEAMLKKRQTFYMDTDASGTYRIYDGRIVQARVIAVAEKAIRVEAFGLDCSIMARAWSWAWIGDASDRFSGGVQLL
;
A
#
# COMPACT_ATOMS: atom_id res chain seq x y z
N MET A 1 11.55 31.94 -0.50
CA MET A 1 10.29 31.46 0.07
C MET A 1 9.51 30.86 -1.08
N GLU A 2 9.48 29.52 -1.17
CA GLU A 2 8.62 28.87 -2.17
C GLU A 2 7.16 29.15 -1.79
N THR A 3 6.39 29.65 -2.74
CA THR A 3 4.96 29.83 -2.53
C THR A 3 4.28 28.47 -2.58
N GLU A 4 3.17 28.29 -1.85
CA GLU A 4 2.39 27.03 -1.86
C GLU A 4 1.98 26.63 -3.30
N GLU A 5 1.75 27.59 -4.17
CA GLU A 5 1.44 27.40 -5.57
C GLU A 5 2.63 26.79 -6.35
N SER A 6 3.86 27.23 -6.08
CA SER A 6 5.08 26.67 -6.69
C SER A 6 5.32 25.22 -6.23
N ALA A 7 5.04 24.90 -4.97
CA ALA A 7 5.17 23.55 -4.44
C ALA A 7 4.13 22.59 -5.05
N ALA A 8 2.88 23.07 -5.23
CA ALA A 8 1.81 22.28 -5.87
C ALA A 8 2.12 22.00 -7.35
N ASP A 9 2.64 22.97 -8.08
CA ASP A 9 3.04 22.78 -9.48
C ASP A 9 4.21 21.80 -9.61
N THR A 10 5.19 21.90 -8.73
CA THR A 10 6.31 20.94 -8.68
C THR A 10 5.82 19.52 -8.41
N ALA A 11 4.92 19.35 -7.44
CA ALA A 11 4.32 18.05 -7.14
C ALA A 11 3.50 17.51 -8.31
N TRP A 12 2.78 18.37 -9.03
CA TRP A 12 2.01 17.98 -10.20
C TRP A 12 2.92 17.49 -11.34
N HIS A 13 4.01 18.20 -11.63
CA HIS A 13 5.03 17.75 -12.60
C HIS A 13 5.66 16.41 -12.19
N GLU A 14 5.90 16.20 -10.92
CA GLU A 14 6.43 14.92 -10.41
C GLU A 14 5.45 13.77 -10.63
N ILE A 15 4.15 14.00 -10.43
CA ILE A 15 3.09 13.02 -10.69
C ILE A 15 3.04 12.65 -12.19
N HIS A 16 3.11 13.65 -13.09
CA HIS A 16 3.18 13.40 -14.52
C HIS A 16 4.42 12.60 -14.93
N ASN A 17 5.57 12.94 -14.34
CA ASN A 17 6.80 12.19 -14.58
C ASN A 17 6.70 10.76 -14.06
N ALA A 18 6.13 10.55 -12.87
CA ALA A 18 5.88 9.22 -12.31
C ALA A 18 4.93 8.39 -13.18
N TYR A 19 3.88 9.01 -13.74
CA TYR A 19 2.99 8.36 -14.69
C TYR A 19 3.72 7.90 -15.95
N ARG A 20 4.49 8.79 -16.57
CA ARG A 20 5.24 8.49 -17.81
C ARG A 20 6.32 7.42 -17.60
N THR A 21 7.03 7.49 -16.48
CA THR A 21 8.15 6.57 -16.18
C THR A 21 7.74 5.33 -15.41
N ARG A 22 6.47 5.21 -15.04
CA ARG A 22 5.93 4.13 -14.21
C ARG A 22 6.69 3.95 -12.89
N ARG A 23 7.23 5.01 -12.34
CA ARG A 23 7.94 4.97 -11.06
C ARG A 23 6.98 4.81 -9.91
N THR A 24 7.36 3.96 -8.95
CA THR A 24 6.65 3.82 -7.69
C THR A 24 6.77 5.09 -6.86
N ARG A 25 5.66 5.49 -6.25
CA ARG A 25 5.55 6.57 -5.28
C ARG A 25 4.97 6.03 -3.98
N THR A 26 5.21 6.74 -2.89
CA THR A 26 4.71 6.38 -1.56
C THR A 26 3.84 7.51 -1.04
N GLY A 27 2.67 7.18 -0.53
CA GLY A 27 1.73 8.12 0.07
C GLY A 27 0.97 7.48 1.22
N MET A 28 0.25 8.29 1.98
CA MET A 28 -0.51 7.86 3.14
C MET A 28 -1.93 7.46 2.75
N LEU A 29 -2.40 6.29 3.20
CA LEU A 29 -3.78 5.88 3.05
C LEU A 29 -4.67 6.72 3.98
N GLY A 30 -5.31 7.74 3.43
CA GLY A 30 -6.08 8.73 4.18
C GLY A 30 -7.58 8.42 4.30
N GLY A 31 -8.12 7.57 3.41
CA GLY A 31 -9.56 7.29 3.42
C GLY A 31 -9.97 6.10 2.56
N ILE A 32 -11.19 5.66 2.80
CA ILE A 32 -11.89 4.65 2.01
C ILE A 32 -13.26 5.22 1.70
N GLU A 33 -13.63 5.22 0.45
CA GLU A 33 -14.91 5.76 -0.01
C GLU A 33 -15.66 4.73 -0.85
N GLN A 34 -16.96 4.81 -0.80
CA GLN A 34 -17.83 4.04 -1.67
C GLN A 34 -18.43 4.99 -2.71
N MET A 35 -18.24 4.65 -3.97
CA MET A 35 -18.81 5.42 -5.08
C MET A 35 -20.32 5.09 -5.26
N ASP A 36 -21.05 5.96 -5.96
CA ASP A 36 -22.48 5.79 -6.25
C ASP A 36 -22.80 4.46 -6.96
N ASN A 37 -21.84 3.93 -7.71
CA ASN A 37 -21.95 2.63 -8.37
C ASN A 37 -21.67 1.42 -7.46
N GLY A 38 -21.53 1.63 -6.14
CA GLY A 38 -21.23 0.61 -5.16
C GLY A 38 -19.76 0.14 -5.11
N LYS A 39 -18.89 0.69 -5.93
CA LYS A 39 -17.46 0.34 -5.93
C LYS A 39 -16.72 1.05 -4.82
N THR A 40 -15.85 0.33 -4.15
CA THR A 40 -14.96 0.88 -3.12
C THR A 40 -13.68 1.37 -3.74
N ILE A 41 -13.25 2.54 -3.28
CA ILE A 41 -11.97 3.15 -3.62
C ILE A 41 -11.20 3.50 -2.35
N ALA A 42 -9.89 3.36 -2.42
CA ALA A 42 -8.97 3.87 -1.42
C ALA A 42 -8.46 5.25 -1.86
N ILE A 43 -8.31 6.15 -0.91
CA ILE A 43 -7.80 7.50 -1.13
C ILE A 43 -6.43 7.59 -0.48
N VAL A 44 -5.43 7.90 -1.29
CA VAL A 44 -4.06 8.10 -0.85
C VAL A 44 -3.72 9.57 -0.97
N GLU A 45 -3.18 10.13 0.10
CA GLU A 45 -2.67 11.49 0.12
C GLU A 45 -1.20 11.51 -0.33
N TYR A 46 -0.93 12.28 -1.35
CA TYR A 46 0.41 12.44 -1.89
C TYR A 46 0.69 13.91 -2.22
N LYS A 47 1.52 14.56 -1.42
CA LYS A 47 1.95 15.96 -1.63
C LYS A 47 0.79 16.94 -1.89
N GLY A 48 -0.29 16.81 -1.14
CA GLY A 48 -1.51 17.63 -1.29
C GLY A 48 -2.45 17.18 -2.40
N PHE A 49 -2.14 16.13 -3.14
CA PHE A 49 -3.01 15.55 -4.16
C PHE A 49 -3.71 14.30 -3.65
N ARG A 50 -4.93 14.14 -4.12
CA ARG A 50 -5.76 12.96 -3.86
C ARG A 50 -5.54 11.93 -4.97
N VAL A 51 -4.99 10.79 -4.60
CA VAL A 51 -4.77 9.65 -5.49
C VAL A 51 -5.82 8.58 -5.19
N VAL A 52 -6.54 8.17 -6.21
CA VAL A 52 -7.61 7.16 -6.12
C VAL A 52 -7.07 5.80 -6.52
N ILE A 53 -7.26 4.80 -5.67
CA ILE A 53 -6.91 3.42 -5.97
C ILE A 53 -8.16 2.54 -5.84
N PRO A 54 -8.67 1.95 -6.94
CA PRO A 54 -9.79 1.01 -6.87
C PRO A 54 -9.47 -0.19 -5.97
N LEU A 55 -10.45 -0.74 -5.28
CA LEU A 55 -10.26 -1.87 -4.36
C LEU A 55 -9.51 -3.05 -5.00
N LYS A 56 -9.83 -3.38 -6.25
CA LYS A 56 -9.15 -4.44 -7.02
C LYS A 56 -7.65 -4.16 -7.27
N GLU A 57 -7.24 -2.90 -7.22
CA GLU A 57 -5.86 -2.45 -7.39
C GLU A 57 -5.15 -2.22 -6.04
N MET A 58 -5.89 -2.29 -4.93
CA MET A 58 -5.33 -2.24 -3.57
C MET A 58 -4.85 -3.60 -3.08
N VAL A 59 -5.53 -4.68 -3.47
CA VAL A 59 -5.28 -6.03 -2.97
C VAL A 59 -4.64 -6.90 -4.04
N MET A 60 -3.79 -7.84 -3.62
CA MET A 60 -3.09 -8.74 -4.55
C MET A 60 -4.02 -9.76 -5.18
N HIS A 61 -4.97 -10.28 -4.39
CA HIS A 61 -5.95 -11.25 -4.82
C HIS A 61 -7.34 -10.64 -4.71
N PHE A 62 -7.97 -10.47 -5.85
CA PHE A 62 -9.34 -10.00 -5.93
C PHE A 62 -10.20 -11.12 -6.54
N PRO A 63 -11.40 -11.36 -6.03
CA PRO A 63 -12.25 -12.46 -6.53
C PRO A 63 -12.58 -12.27 -8.01
N ASN A 64 -12.48 -13.35 -8.78
CA ASN A 64 -12.82 -13.34 -10.20
C ASN A 64 -14.33 -13.29 -10.44
N GLN A 65 -15.12 -13.81 -9.49
CA GLN A 65 -16.57 -13.72 -9.52
C GLN A 65 -17.03 -12.38 -8.97
N THR A 66 -18.02 -11.78 -9.61
CA THR A 66 -18.53 -10.45 -9.24
C THR A 66 -19.89 -10.50 -8.54
N SER A 67 -20.36 -11.70 -8.19
CA SER A 67 -21.65 -11.92 -7.53
C SER A 67 -21.62 -13.17 -6.65
N GLY A 68 -22.56 -13.24 -5.70
CA GLY A 68 -22.70 -14.35 -4.78
C GLY A 68 -22.27 -14.01 -3.36
N ASP A 69 -22.54 -14.92 -2.42
CA ASP A 69 -22.26 -14.72 -1.00
C ASP A 69 -20.76 -14.72 -0.72
N GLU A 70 -20.01 -15.58 -1.37
CA GLU A 70 -18.55 -15.62 -1.26
C GLU A 70 -17.90 -14.31 -1.71
N TYR A 71 -18.38 -13.73 -2.80
CA TYR A 71 -17.92 -12.40 -3.25
C TYR A 71 -18.17 -11.34 -2.19
N ARG A 72 -19.38 -11.29 -1.61
CA ARG A 72 -19.74 -10.34 -0.56
C ARG A 72 -18.84 -10.47 0.66
N GLU A 73 -18.61 -11.70 1.12
CA GLU A 73 -17.72 -11.97 2.25
C GLU A 73 -16.29 -11.49 1.98
N GLN A 74 -15.77 -11.72 0.78
CA GLN A 74 -14.44 -11.26 0.41
C GLN A 74 -14.36 -9.74 0.35
N ILE A 75 -15.37 -9.06 -0.18
CA ILE A 75 -15.43 -7.60 -0.16
C ILE A 75 -15.44 -7.06 1.27
N VAL A 76 -16.22 -7.64 2.16
CA VAL A 76 -16.24 -7.25 3.59
C VAL A 76 -14.86 -7.45 4.24
N ARG A 77 -14.19 -8.56 3.96
CA ARG A 77 -12.82 -8.81 4.46
C ARG A 77 -11.82 -7.77 3.94
N HIS A 78 -11.89 -7.44 2.65
CA HIS A 78 -11.04 -6.41 2.06
C HIS A 78 -11.31 -5.02 2.64
N HIS A 79 -12.57 -4.67 2.87
CA HIS A 79 -12.94 -3.43 3.56
C HIS A 79 -12.35 -3.35 4.95
N LYS A 80 -12.47 -4.41 5.74
CA LYS A 80 -11.89 -4.50 7.08
C LYS A 80 -10.37 -4.37 7.05
N LEU A 81 -9.72 -5.03 6.08
CA LEU A 81 -8.28 -4.91 5.88
C LEU A 81 -7.87 -3.47 5.60
N LEU A 82 -8.54 -2.80 4.64
CA LEU A 82 -8.23 -1.43 4.29
C LEU A 82 -8.47 -0.48 5.48
N SER A 83 -9.54 -0.69 6.23
CA SER A 83 -9.83 0.11 7.43
C SER A 83 -8.71 0.02 8.47
N ASN A 84 -8.14 -1.17 8.64
CA ASN A 84 -6.99 -1.37 9.53
C ASN A 84 -5.68 -0.78 8.98
N MET A 85 -5.62 -0.47 7.68
CA MET A 85 -4.47 0.14 7.02
C MET A 85 -4.56 1.67 6.99
N LEU A 86 -5.63 2.29 7.45
CA LEU A 86 -5.76 3.75 7.48
C LEU A 86 -4.59 4.38 8.25
N GLY A 87 -4.00 5.43 7.67
CA GLY A 87 -2.82 6.10 8.20
C GLY A 87 -1.49 5.43 7.82
N ALA A 88 -1.49 4.25 7.21
CA ALA A 88 -0.26 3.60 6.76
C ALA A 88 0.27 4.22 5.46
N GLU A 89 1.58 4.23 5.34
CA GLU A 89 2.24 4.54 4.06
C GLU A 89 2.15 3.33 3.13
N ILE A 90 1.69 3.56 1.92
CA ILE A 90 1.59 2.55 0.87
C ILE A 90 2.27 3.02 -0.40
N ASP A 91 2.79 2.06 -1.15
CA ASP A 91 3.40 2.33 -2.44
C ASP A 91 2.38 2.15 -3.56
N PHE A 92 2.49 2.98 -4.58
CA PHE A 92 1.60 2.92 -5.75
C PHE A 92 2.32 3.32 -7.03
N VAL A 93 1.76 2.91 -8.16
CA VAL A 93 2.14 3.35 -9.50
C VAL A 93 0.97 4.09 -10.11
N VAL A 94 1.22 5.28 -10.65
CA VAL A 94 0.18 6.08 -11.33
C VAL A 94 -0.22 5.40 -12.63
N LYS A 95 -1.52 5.15 -12.81
CA LYS A 95 -2.11 4.48 -13.98
C LYS A 95 -2.76 5.44 -14.95
N GLY A 96 -3.26 6.54 -14.44
CA GLY A 96 -3.95 7.55 -15.23
C GLY A 96 -4.02 8.89 -14.53
N ILE A 97 -4.05 9.95 -15.31
CA ILE A 97 -4.17 11.33 -14.84
C ILE A 97 -5.23 12.02 -15.71
N ASP A 98 -6.20 12.65 -15.07
CA ASP A 98 -7.09 13.60 -15.70
C ASP A 98 -6.66 15.02 -15.32
N SER A 99 -6.03 15.72 -16.24
CA SER A 99 -5.52 17.07 -16.01
C SER A 99 -6.64 18.12 -15.83
N LYS A 100 -7.85 17.85 -16.31
CA LYS A 100 -8.98 18.78 -16.18
C LYS A 100 -9.54 18.77 -14.77
N THR A 101 -9.71 17.59 -14.20
CA THR A 101 -10.25 17.39 -12.86
C THR A 101 -9.15 17.28 -11.80
N ARG A 102 -7.87 17.25 -12.20
CA ARG A 102 -6.70 16.92 -11.37
C ARG A 102 -6.87 15.59 -10.64
N SER A 103 -7.55 14.65 -11.27
CA SER A 103 -7.84 13.31 -10.74
C SER A 103 -6.71 12.36 -11.10
N ILE A 104 -6.23 11.62 -10.12
CA ILE A 104 -5.11 10.67 -10.27
C ILE A 104 -5.62 9.30 -9.90
N VAL A 105 -5.44 8.33 -10.81
CA VAL A 105 -5.77 6.92 -10.57
C VAL A 105 -4.47 6.12 -10.51
N ALA A 106 -4.36 5.26 -9.52
CA ALA A 106 -3.14 4.49 -9.26
C ALA A 106 -3.43 3.02 -8.92
N SER A 107 -2.37 2.24 -8.83
CA SER A 107 -2.39 0.83 -8.46
C SER A 107 -1.31 0.52 -7.41
N ARG A 108 -1.73 0.07 -6.24
CA ARG A 108 -0.83 -0.54 -5.24
C ARG A 108 -0.36 -1.91 -5.70
N LYS A 109 -1.26 -2.70 -6.29
CA LYS A 109 -0.95 -4.03 -6.81
C LYS A 109 0.23 -4.02 -7.78
N GLU A 110 0.26 -3.08 -8.72
CA GLU A 110 1.37 -2.94 -9.67
C GLU A 110 2.68 -2.60 -8.96
N ALA A 111 2.66 -1.70 -7.97
CA ALA A 111 3.85 -1.37 -7.18
C ALA A 111 4.39 -2.58 -6.42
N MET A 112 3.50 -3.37 -5.81
CA MET A 112 3.86 -4.60 -5.09
C MET A 112 4.49 -5.64 -6.01
N LEU A 113 3.90 -5.85 -7.19
CA LEU A 113 4.42 -6.79 -8.19
C LEU A 113 5.81 -6.38 -8.69
N LYS A 114 6.03 -5.10 -8.93
CA LYS A 114 7.35 -4.56 -9.31
C LYS A 114 8.40 -4.82 -8.23
N LYS A 115 8.07 -4.56 -6.98
CA LYS A 115 8.97 -4.84 -5.85
C LYS A 115 9.28 -6.32 -5.75
N ARG A 116 8.28 -7.21 -5.87
CA ARG A 116 8.51 -8.67 -5.86
C ARG A 116 9.47 -9.07 -6.94
N GLN A 117 9.26 -8.60 -8.17
CA GLN A 117 10.15 -8.90 -9.29
C GLN A 117 11.59 -8.49 -8.95
N THR A 118 11.80 -7.24 -8.55
CA THR A 118 13.14 -6.70 -8.29
C THR A 118 13.85 -7.35 -7.11
N PHE A 119 13.14 -7.66 -6.03
CA PHE A 119 13.78 -8.06 -4.77
C PHE A 119 13.83 -9.57 -4.56
N TYR A 120 12.87 -10.32 -5.09
CA TYR A 120 12.76 -11.77 -4.86
C TYR A 120 13.04 -12.61 -6.11
N MET A 121 12.92 -12.05 -7.32
CA MET A 121 13.02 -12.81 -8.54
C MET A 121 14.23 -12.42 -9.41
N ASP A 122 14.57 -11.14 -9.45
CA ASP A 122 15.74 -10.68 -10.19
C ASP A 122 17.00 -10.89 -9.34
N THR A 123 18.06 -11.37 -10.01
CA THR A 123 19.39 -11.47 -9.40
C THR A 123 20.21 -10.22 -9.70
N ASP A 124 21.17 -9.93 -8.84
CA ASP A 124 22.19 -8.92 -9.09
C ASP A 124 23.27 -9.42 -10.07
N ALA A 125 24.29 -8.60 -10.31
CA ALA A 125 25.41 -8.95 -11.20
C ALA A 125 26.21 -10.17 -10.75
N SER A 126 26.12 -10.56 -9.47
CA SER A 126 26.73 -11.75 -8.90
C SER A 126 25.86 -13.01 -9.01
N GLY A 127 24.61 -12.86 -9.50
CA GLY A 127 23.65 -13.95 -9.58
C GLY A 127 22.91 -14.21 -8.26
N THR A 128 22.98 -13.27 -7.30
CA THR A 128 22.36 -13.41 -5.98
C THR A 128 21.05 -12.64 -5.91
N TYR A 129 20.00 -13.23 -5.29
CA TYR A 129 18.75 -12.53 -5.01
C TYR A 129 18.96 -11.47 -3.93
N ARG A 130 18.26 -10.35 -4.05
CA ARG A 130 18.35 -9.27 -3.04
C ARG A 130 17.73 -9.65 -1.70
N ILE A 131 16.65 -10.43 -1.73
CA ILE A 131 16.01 -11.01 -0.53
C ILE A 131 16.12 -12.52 -0.63
N TYR A 132 16.68 -13.14 0.40
CA TYR A 132 16.89 -14.57 0.50
C TYR A 132 16.69 -15.03 1.95
N ASP A 133 16.53 -16.32 2.14
CA ASP A 133 16.31 -16.91 3.47
C ASP A 133 17.47 -16.62 4.42
N GLY A 134 17.15 -16.17 5.63
CA GLY A 134 18.13 -15.76 6.65
C GLY A 134 18.60 -14.30 6.55
N ARG A 135 18.18 -13.53 5.53
CA ARG A 135 18.51 -12.11 5.46
C ARG A 135 17.61 -11.28 6.36
N ILE A 136 18.23 -10.43 7.20
CA ILE A 136 17.52 -9.43 7.97
C ILE A 136 17.13 -8.26 7.05
N VAL A 137 15.87 -7.89 7.06
CA VAL A 137 15.31 -6.83 6.21
C VAL A 137 14.42 -5.89 7.00
N GLN A 138 14.31 -4.66 6.52
CA GLN A 138 13.32 -3.72 7.03
C GLN A 138 11.95 -4.03 6.43
N ALA A 139 10.92 -4.02 7.27
CA ALA A 139 9.53 -4.15 6.84
C ALA A 139 8.71 -2.97 7.37
N ARG A 140 7.72 -2.57 6.58
CA ARG A 140 6.80 -1.48 6.94
C ARG A 140 5.55 -2.07 7.59
N VAL A 141 5.16 -1.56 8.77
CA VAL A 141 3.89 -1.92 9.40
C VAL A 141 2.76 -1.22 8.66
N ILE A 142 1.84 -1.99 8.08
CA ILE A 142 0.71 -1.48 7.29
C ILE A 142 -0.63 -1.63 7.99
N ALA A 143 -0.73 -2.53 8.98
CA ALA A 143 -1.92 -2.65 9.81
C ALA A 143 -1.56 -3.25 11.16
N VAL A 144 -2.29 -2.84 12.21
CA VAL A 144 -2.13 -3.35 13.57
C VAL A 144 -3.48 -3.90 14.04
N ALA A 145 -3.47 -5.12 14.57
CA ALA A 145 -4.60 -5.74 15.22
C ALA A 145 -4.16 -6.25 16.61
N GLU A 146 -5.11 -6.54 17.48
CA GLU A 146 -4.85 -6.94 18.87
C GLU A 146 -3.75 -8.01 19.04
N LYS A 147 -3.79 -9.05 18.21
CA LYS A 147 -2.90 -10.21 18.34
C LYS A 147 -1.91 -10.41 17.20
N ALA A 148 -1.93 -9.51 16.23
CA ALA A 148 -1.07 -9.60 15.04
C ALA A 148 -0.83 -8.23 14.43
N ILE A 149 0.30 -8.10 13.77
CA ILE A 149 0.53 -6.97 12.88
C ILE A 149 0.67 -7.48 11.46
N ARG A 150 0.30 -6.63 10.51
CA ARG A 150 0.54 -6.85 9.10
C ARG A 150 1.67 -5.95 8.64
N VAL A 151 2.65 -6.56 7.99
CA VAL A 151 3.83 -5.86 7.47
C VAL A 151 3.95 -6.05 5.97
N GLU A 152 4.49 -5.05 5.30
CA GLU A 152 4.93 -5.13 3.92
C GLU A 152 6.45 -5.20 3.87
N ALA A 153 6.96 -6.27 3.26
CA ALA A 153 8.38 -6.47 3.02
C ALA A 153 8.63 -6.59 1.51
N PHE A 154 9.02 -5.47 0.88
CA PHE A 154 9.40 -5.40 -0.55
C PHE A 154 8.39 -6.02 -1.53
N GLY A 155 7.11 -5.74 -1.30
CA GLY A 155 6.03 -6.20 -2.18
C GLY A 155 5.33 -7.48 -1.70
N LEU A 156 5.69 -8.02 -0.54
CA LEU A 156 4.97 -9.10 0.13
C LEU A 156 4.28 -8.59 1.39
N ASP A 157 3.00 -8.92 1.54
CA ASP A 157 2.26 -8.70 2.78
C ASP A 157 2.34 -9.95 3.65
N CYS A 158 2.83 -9.77 4.87
CA CYS A 158 2.95 -10.83 5.87
C CYS A 158 2.20 -10.46 7.14
N SER A 159 1.58 -11.43 7.80
CA SER A 159 1.01 -11.26 9.15
C SER A 159 1.95 -11.90 10.15
N ILE A 160 2.32 -11.15 11.18
CA ILE A 160 3.18 -11.61 12.25
C ILE A 160 2.40 -11.59 13.55
N MET A 161 2.30 -12.73 14.21
CA MET A 161 1.57 -12.87 15.46
C MET A 161 2.32 -12.18 16.59
N ALA A 162 1.61 -11.54 17.52
CA ALA A 162 2.20 -10.82 18.65
C ALA A 162 3.19 -11.68 19.46
N ARG A 163 2.90 -12.96 19.63
CA ARG A 163 3.78 -13.93 20.32
C ARG A 163 5.14 -14.15 19.64
N ALA A 164 5.28 -13.80 18.36
CA ALA A 164 6.55 -13.94 17.63
C ALA A 164 7.52 -12.77 17.85
N TRP A 165 7.07 -11.69 18.51
CA TRP A 165 7.82 -10.45 18.67
C TRP A 165 8.62 -10.37 19.97
N SER A 166 8.15 -11.02 21.00
CA SER A 166 8.72 -10.87 22.33
C SER A 166 8.51 -12.13 23.16
N TRP A 167 9.51 -12.47 23.96
CA TRP A 167 9.41 -13.47 25.00
C TRP A 167 8.50 -13.03 26.16
N ALA A 168 8.27 -11.71 26.29
CA ALA A 168 7.31 -11.17 27.25
C ALA A 168 5.90 -11.20 26.66
N TRP A 169 4.93 -11.49 27.51
CA TRP A 169 3.51 -11.45 27.12
C TRP A 169 3.12 -10.04 26.66
N ILE A 170 2.55 -9.93 25.46
CA ILE A 170 2.01 -8.70 24.89
C ILE A 170 0.50 -8.84 24.88
N GLY A 171 -0.18 -8.01 25.66
CA GLY A 171 -1.64 -8.00 25.74
C GLY A 171 -2.30 -7.54 24.44
N ASP A 172 -1.85 -6.42 23.93
CA ASP A 172 -2.32 -5.83 22.67
C ASP A 172 -1.12 -5.35 21.85
N ALA A 173 -1.08 -5.70 20.58
CA ALA A 173 -0.01 -5.25 19.66
C ALA A 173 -0.08 -3.74 19.38
N SER A 174 -1.24 -3.13 19.49
CA SER A 174 -1.45 -1.68 19.30
C SER A 174 -0.74 -0.82 20.36
N ASP A 175 -0.44 -1.39 21.53
CA ASP A 175 0.31 -0.70 22.60
C ASP A 175 1.77 -0.44 22.21
N ARG A 176 2.32 -1.21 21.26
CA ARG A 176 3.72 -1.12 20.84
C ARG A 176 3.93 -0.71 19.39
N PHE A 177 2.92 -0.86 18.55
CA PHE A 177 3.03 -0.61 17.12
C PHE A 177 1.94 0.32 16.65
N SER A 178 2.32 1.26 15.81
CA SER A 178 1.41 2.09 15.03
C SER A 178 1.69 1.91 13.54
N GLY A 179 0.70 2.20 12.71
CA GLY A 179 0.89 2.18 11.27
C GLY A 179 2.02 3.10 10.82
N GLY A 180 2.81 2.67 9.86
CA GLY A 180 3.96 3.42 9.33
C GLY A 180 5.30 3.18 10.04
N VAL A 181 5.33 2.41 11.14
CA VAL A 181 6.60 2.02 11.79
C VAL A 181 7.36 1.05 10.90
N GLN A 182 8.67 1.27 10.77
CA GLN A 182 9.58 0.34 10.11
C GLN A 182 10.17 -0.62 11.13
N LEU A 183 10.17 -1.90 10.79
CA LEU A 183 10.77 -2.97 11.58
C LEU A 183 12.03 -3.49 10.89
N LEU A 184 13.01 -3.80 11.69
CA LEU A 184 14.25 -4.45 11.27
C LEU A 184 14.10 -5.97 11.31
#